data_59095a75ad793e18cba389a87b0a5de4
#
_entry.id   59095a75ad793e18cba389a87b0a5de4
#
_cell.length_a   1.000
_cell.length_b   1.000
_cell.length_c   1.000
_cell.angle_alpha   90.00
_cell.angle_beta   90.00
_cell.angle_gamma   90.00
#
_symmetry.space_group_name_H-M   'P 1'
#
loop_
_entity.id
_entity.type
_entity.pdbx_description
1 polymer ?
#
loop_
_entity_poly.entity_id
_entity_poly.type
_entity_poly.pdbx_seq_one_letter_code
_entity_poly.pdbx_strand_id
1 'polypeptide(L)'
;MPNLLHSHTLLAGRVGFGSICAAGWICALLAGELPAHGQEFPTKPVHVLVGFAAGSGPDIQARIIAQQLSSDLKQSFVVENRTGANGTIAARAVATALPDGYTLLFSSSSIAPTPHVYK
;
A
#
# COMPACT_ATOMS: atom_id res chain seq x y z
N MET A 1 18.00 60.63 -66.54
CA MET A 1 17.23 59.57 -67.10
C MET A 1 17.00 58.56 -66.04
N PRO A 2 15.77 58.22 -65.74
CA PRO A 2 15.36 57.67 -64.44
C PRO A 2 15.17 56.16 -64.51
N ASN A 3 15.39 55.50 -63.42
CA ASN A 3 14.91 54.15 -63.24
C ASN A 3 14.21 54.01 -61.90
N LEU A 4 12.94 53.75 -62.00
CA LEU A 4 12.03 53.47 -60.92
C LEU A 4 12.24 52.02 -60.41
N LEU A 5 12.62 51.91 -59.17
CA LEU A 5 12.71 50.64 -58.47
C LEU A 5 11.38 50.34 -57.80
N HIS A 6 10.72 49.32 -58.28
CA HIS A 6 9.52 48.71 -57.65
C HIS A 6 9.95 47.90 -56.43
N SER A 7 9.58 48.38 -55.27
CA SER A 7 9.70 47.63 -54.02
C SER A 7 8.50 46.73 -53.83
N HIS A 8 8.63 45.45 -54.08
CA HIS A 8 7.68 44.47 -53.67
C HIS A 8 7.88 44.06 -52.17
N THR A 9 7.05 44.63 -51.36
CA THR A 9 6.98 44.24 -49.96
C THR A 9 6.28 42.90 -49.82
N LEU A 10 7.05 41.82 -49.61
CA LEU A 10 6.52 40.52 -49.26
C LEU A 10 6.15 40.55 -47.78
N LEU A 11 4.86 40.55 -47.50
CA LEU A 11 4.29 40.31 -46.19
C LEU A 11 4.45 38.79 -45.89
N ALA A 12 5.54 38.42 -45.26
CA ALA A 12 5.70 37.10 -44.72
C ALA A 12 4.85 36.96 -43.42
N GLY A 13 3.74 36.31 -43.54
CA GLY A 13 2.88 35.98 -42.39
C GLY A 13 3.65 35.11 -41.39
N ARG A 14 3.95 35.66 -40.23
CA ARG A 14 4.42 34.91 -39.06
C ARG A 14 3.22 34.13 -38.52
N VAL A 15 3.07 32.89 -38.99
CA VAL A 15 2.20 31.92 -38.34
C VAL A 15 2.86 31.56 -37.02
N GLY A 16 2.25 32.00 -35.93
CA GLY A 16 2.80 31.84 -34.59
C GLY A 16 2.86 30.36 -34.17
N PHE A 17 4.06 29.85 -34.04
CA PHE A 17 4.39 28.50 -33.52
C PHE A 17 3.99 28.31 -32.03
N GLY A 18 3.42 29.36 -31.41
CA GLY A 18 3.02 29.34 -30.01
C GLY A 18 1.68 28.71 -29.68
N SER A 19 0.78 28.53 -30.70
CA SER A 19 -0.58 28.07 -30.38
C SER A 19 -0.76 26.56 -30.30
N ILE A 20 0.19 25.77 -30.81
CA ILE A 20 0.07 24.31 -30.86
C ILE A 20 0.54 23.67 -29.54
N CYS A 21 1.46 24.32 -28.82
CA CYS A 21 1.94 23.82 -27.53
C CYS A 21 0.90 23.98 -26.39
N ALA A 22 0.06 25.00 -26.42
CA ALA A 22 -0.94 25.23 -25.37
C ALA A 22 -2.06 24.17 -25.36
N ALA A 23 -2.44 23.68 -26.54
CA ALA A 23 -3.48 22.65 -26.65
C ALA A 23 -3.02 21.28 -26.14
N GLY A 24 -1.73 20.96 -26.27
CA GLY A 24 -1.15 19.70 -25.78
C GLY A 24 -1.11 19.60 -24.26
N TRP A 25 -0.89 20.72 -23.57
CA TRP A 25 -0.84 20.74 -22.09
C TRP A 25 -2.22 20.63 -21.45
N ILE A 26 -3.27 21.14 -22.10
CA ILE A 26 -4.66 21.04 -21.61
C ILE A 26 -5.17 19.61 -21.75
N CYS A 27 -4.80 18.88 -22.80
CA CYS A 27 -5.15 17.46 -22.94
C CYS A 27 -4.47 16.56 -21.90
N ALA A 28 -3.25 16.90 -21.44
CA ALA A 28 -2.55 16.14 -20.41
C ALA A 28 -3.16 16.32 -19.02
N LEU A 29 -3.81 17.45 -18.74
CA LEU A 29 -4.53 17.73 -17.49
C LEU A 29 -5.91 17.07 -17.41
N LEU A 30 -6.47 16.66 -18.55
CA LEU A 30 -7.75 15.93 -18.66
C LEU A 30 -7.55 14.40 -18.75
N ALA A 31 -6.31 13.91 -18.74
CA ALA A 31 -5.99 12.49 -18.57
C ALA A 31 -6.38 12.09 -17.15
N GLY A 32 -7.64 11.71 -17.01
CA GLY A 32 -8.40 11.53 -15.81
C GLY A 32 -7.63 10.85 -14.68
N GLU A 33 -7.84 11.32 -13.50
CA GLU A 33 -7.60 10.60 -12.27
C GLU A 33 -8.31 9.25 -12.39
N LEU A 34 -7.59 8.21 -12.82
CA LEU A 34 -8.09 6.84 -12.72
C LEU A 34 -8.32 6.64 -11.22
N PRO A 35 -9.54 6.36 -10.77
CA PRO A 35 -9.77 6.08 -9.37
C PRO A 35 -8.88 4.89 -9.03
N ALA A 36 -7.88 5.12 -8.19
CA ALA A 36 -7.10 4.04 -7.59
C ALA A 36 -8.08 3.26 -6.71
N HIS A 37 -8.71 2.23 -7.29
CA HIS A 37 -9.49 1.27 -6.53
C HIS A 37 -8.48 0.54 -5.64
N GLY A 38 -8.32 1.01 -4.41
CA GLY A 38 -7.64 0.25 -3.39
C GLY A 38 -8.31 -1.11 -3.32
N GLN A 39 -7.53 -2.18 -3.43
CA GLN A 39 -8.07 -3.53 -3.29
C GLN A 39 -8.78 -3.61 -1.95
N GLU A 40 -10.03 -4.06 -1.98
CA GLU A 40 -10.81 -4.29 -0.77
C GLU A 40 -10.03 -5.29 0.11
N PHE A 41 -9.65 -4.88 1.31
CA PHE A 41 -8.91 -5.71 2.25
C PHE A 41 -9.65 -5.72 3.59
N PRO A 42 -9.81 -6.89 4.23
CA PRO A 42 -9.45 -8.23 3.76
C PRO A 42 -10.56 -8.90 2.91
N THR A 43 -10.19 -9.71 1.90
CA THR A 43 -11.12 -10.48 1.05
C THR A 43 -11.19 -11.96 1.41
N LYS A 44 -10.29 -12.42 2.28
CA LYS A 44 -10.18 -13.81 2.78
C LYS A 44 -9.87 -13.79 4.28
N PRO A 45 -9.99 -14.90 5.00
CA PRO A 45 -9.64 -14.98 6.43
C PRO A 45 -8.22 -14.55 6.71
N VAL A 46 -8.04 -13.80 7.83
CA VAL A 46 -6.75 -13.35 8.34
C VAL A 46 -6.34 -14.23 9.52
N HIS A 47 -5.13 -14.77 9.49
CA HIS A 47 -4.57 -15.60 10.55
C HIS A 47 -3.78 -14.75 11.55
N VAL A 48 -4.13 -14.83 12.83
CA VAL A 48 -3.46 -14.14 13.92
C VAL A 48 -2.68 -15.16 14.75
N LEU A 49 -1.37 -15.22 14.55
CA LEU A 49 -0.49 -16.16 15.27
C LEU A 49 -0.15 -15.60 16.64
N VAL A 50 -0.39 -16.40 17.68
CA VAL A 50 -0.10 -16.08 19.08
C VAL A 50 1.00 -17.01 19.60
N GLY A 51 2.11 -16.44 20.08
CA GLY A 51 3.28 -17.21 20.58
C GLY A 51 3.11 -17.82 21.97
N PHE A 52 1.90 -17.77 22.53
CA PHE A 52 1.61 -18.19 23.90
C PHE A 52 0.49 -19.25 23.93
N ALA A 53 0.40 -19.96 25.05
CA ALA A 53 -0.60 -21.01 25.23
C ALA A 53 -2.04 -20.45 25.14
N ALA A 54 -2.93 -21.27 24.64
CA ALA A 54 -4.36 -20.96 24.63
C ALA A 54 -4.87 -20.72 26.07
N GLY A 55 -5.71 -19.70 26.25
CA GLY A 55 -6.21 -19.28 27.55
C GLY A 55 -5.24 -18.39 28.35
N SER A 56 -4.05 -18.12 27.86
CA SER A 56 -3.14 -17.13 28.49
C SER A 56 -3.63 -15.69 28.23
N GLY A 57 -3.11 -14.73 29.00
CA GLY A 57 -3.47 -13.32 28.85
C GLY A 57 -3.35 -12.81 27.41
N PRO A 58 -2.21 -13.00 26.72
CA PRO A 58 -2.06 -12.64 25.31
C PRO A 58 -3.06 -13.33 24.37
N ASP A 59 -3.40 -14.60 24.61
CA ASP A 59 -4.39 -15.32 23.79
C ASP A 59 -5.79 -14.73 23.96
N ILE A 60 -6.21 -14.45 25.19
CA ILE A 60 -7.50 -13.83 25.48
C ILE A 60 -7.61 -12.46 24.79
N GLN A 61 -6.57 -11.63 24.91
CA GLN A 61 -6.53 -10.32 24.26
C GLN A 61 -6.60 -10.44 22.75
N ALA A 62 -5.83 -11.36 22.15
CA ALA A 62 -5.84 -11.60 20.71
C ALA A 62 -7.24 -11.99 20.22
N ARG A 63 -7.96 -12.85 20.96
CA ARG A 63 -9.33 -13.28 20.60
C ARG A 63 -10.34 -12.14 20.68
N ILE A 64 -10.25 -11.29 21.69
CA ILE A 64 -11.12 -10.11 21.82
C ILE A 64 -10.92 -9.18 20.62
N ILE A 65 -9.66 -8.89 20.28
CA ILE A 65 -9.32 -8.02 19.15
C ILE A 65 -9.75 -8.67 17.82
N ALA A 66 -9.49 -9.96 17.63
CA ALA A 66 -9.86 -10.69 16.44
C ALA A 66 -11.38 -10.71 16.22
N GLN A 67 -12.16 -10.85 17.31
CA GLN A 67 -13.63 -10.79 17.23
C GLN A 67 -14.11 -9.40 16.79
N GLN A 68 -13.53 -8.33 17.34
CA GLN A 68 -13.89 -6.97 16.96
C GLN A 68 -13.53 -6.69 15.50
N LEU A 69 -12.31 -7.03 15.08
CA LEU A 69 -11.87 -6.88 13.68
C LEU A 69 -12.75 -7.69 12.72
N SER A 70 -13.15 -8.90 13.11
CA SER A 70 -14.05 -9.71 12.28
C SER A 70 -15.43 -9.06 12.10
N SER A 71 -15.94 -8.39 13.14
CA SER A 71 -17.18 -7.63 13.07
C SER A 71 -17.06 -6.41 12.16
N ASP A 72 -15.97 -5.64 12.30
CA ASP A 72 -15.79 -4.36 11.61
C ASP A 72 -15.46 -4.56 10.13
N LEU A 73 -14.57 -5.52 9.83
CA LEU A 73 -14.07 -5.77 8.48
C LEU A 73 -14.84 -6.86 7.71
N LYS A 74 -15.87 -7.45 8.33
CA LYS A 74 -16.75 -8.48 7.72
C LYS A 74 -16.00 -9.70 7.19
N GLN A 75 -14.79 -9.98 7.74
CA GLN A 75 -13.96 -11.14 7.42
C GLN A 75 -13.49 -11.83 8.70
N SER A 76 -13.25 -13.13 8.63
CA SER A 76 -12.81 -13.91 9.78
C SER A 76 -11.37 -13.59 10.15
N PHE A 77 -11.13 -13.26 11.44
CA PHE A 77 -9.80 -13.22 12.03
C PHE A 77 -9.63 -14.47 12.91
N VAL A 78 -8.78 -15.39 12.47
CA VAL A 78 -8.59 -16.71 13.10
C VAL A 78 -7.35 -16.68 13.99
N VAL A 79 -7.54 -16.88 15.30
CA VAL A 79 -6.43 -16.94 16.27
C VAL A 79 -5.86 -18.35 16.31
N GLU A 80 -4.54 -18.46 16.06
CA GLU A 80 -3.76 -19.71 16.13
C GLU A 80 -2.65 -19.61 17.15
N ASN A 81 -2.59 -20.56 18.08
CA ASN A 81 -1.53 -20.60 19.08
C ASN A 81 -0.33 -21.41 18.56
N ARG A 82 0.84 -20.76 18.42
CA ARG A 82 2.13 -21.38 18.05
C ARG A 82 3.14 -21.11 19.14
N THR A 83 3.11 -21.93 20.19
CA THR A 83 3.93 -21.78 21.38
C THR A 83 5.37 -22.24 21.14
N GLY A 84 6.28 -21.76 21.98
CA GLY A 84 7.68 -22.20 22.06
C GLY A 84 8.68 -21.06 21.90
N ALA A 85 9.86 -21.27 22.51
CA ALA A 85 10.98 -20.32 22.49
C ALA A 85 10.56 -18.87 22.76
N ASN A 86 9.74 -18.66 23.80
CA ASN A 86 9.21 -17.35 24.19
C ASN A 86 8.50 -16.58 23.05
N GLY A 87 7.73 -17.31 22.21
CA GLY A 87 7.00 -16.74 21.09
C GLY A 87 7.79 -16.59 19.78
N THR A 88 9.09 -16.95 19.78
CA THR A 88 9.95 -16.85 18.59
C THR A 88 9.47 -17.75 17.45
N ILE A 89 8.85 -18.90 17.76
CA ILE A 89 8.32 -19.82 16.74
C ILE A 89 7.18 -19.14 15.96
N ALA A 90 6.25 -18.50 16.66
CA ALA A 90 5.19 -17.72 16.01
C ALA A 90 5.75 -16.55 15.19
N ALA A 91 6.69 -15.79 15.75
CA ALA A 91 7.34 -14.68 15.07
C ALA A 91 8.06 -15.11 13.80
N ARG A 92 8.79 -16.22 13.83
CA ARG A 92 9.46 -16.76 12.62
C ARG A 92 8.45 -17.20 11.56
N ALA A 93 7.35 -17.82 11.97
CA ALA A 93 6.30 -18.23 11.05
C ALA A 93 5.70 -17.02 10.31
N VAL A 94 5.46 -15.91 11.01
CA VAL A 94 4.97 -14.67 10.38
C VAL A 94 6.05 -14.03 9.48
N ALA A 95 7.31 -13.99 9.95
CA ALA A 95 8.41 -13.40 9.17
C ALA A 95 8.71 -14.13 7.86
N THR A 96 8.34 -15.42 7.77
CA THR A 96 8.49 -16.22 6.53
C THR A 96 7.20 -16.38 5.73
N ALA A 97 6.08 -15.84 6.21
CA ALA A 97 4.82 -15.84 5.50
C ALA A 97 4.84 -14.85 4.32
N LEU A 98 3.88 -14.97 3.41
CA LEU A 98 3.71 -13.99 2.34
C LEU A 98 3.42 -12.60 2.93
N PRO A 99 4.03 -11.53 2.41
CA PRO A 99 3.83 -10.17 2.90
C PRO A 99 2.53 -9.55 2.35
N ASP A 100 1.42 -10.30 2.45
CA ASP A 100 0.11 -9.93 1.91
C ASP A 100 -0.86 -9.39 2.97
N GLY A 101 -0.43 -9.29 4.23
CA GLY A 101 -1.24 -8.81 5.35
C GLY A 101 -2.20 -9.86 5.94
N TYR A 102 -2.24 -11.09 5.44
CA TYR A 102 -3.15 -12.14 5.92
C TYR A 102 -2.58 -13.04 7.01
N THR A 103 -1.31 -12.86 7.37
CA THR A 103 -0.67 -13.54 8.50
C THR A 103 -0.07 -12.51 9.45
N LEU A 104 -0.65 -12.38 10.64
CA LEU A 104 -0.29 -11.38 11.63
C LEU A 104 0.31 -12.04 12.88
N LEU A 105 1.19 -11.33 13.57
CA LEU A 105 1.69 -11.73 14.88
C LEU A 105 1.01 -10.92 15.97
N PHE A 106 0.43 -11.60 16.95
CA PHE A 106 0.06 -11.00 18.23
C PHE A 106 1.04 -11.45 19.30
N SER A 107 1.80 -10.52 19.86
CA SER A 107 2.86 -10.84 20.81
C SER A 107 2.88 -9.87 21.99
N SER A 108 3.62 -10.24 23.04
CA SER A 108 3.91 -9.35 24.17
C SER A 108 5.29 -8.72 24.02
N SER A 109 5.59 -7.74 24.88
CA SER A 109 6.89 -7.07 24.93
C SER A 109 8.08 -8.03 25.21
N SER A 110 7.83 -9.24 25.71
CA SER A 110 8.85 -10.25 25.99
C SER A 110 9.59 -10.73 24.73
N ILE A 111 9.07 -10.52 23.54
CA ILE A 111 9.73 -10.89 22.28
C ILE A 111 10.86 -9.93 21.89
N ALA A 112 10.82 -8.68 22.36
CA ALA A 112 11.77 -7.64 21.98
C ALA A 112 13.27 -8.02 22.27
N PRO A 113 13.63 -8.61 23.42
CA PRO A 113 15.01 -9.02 23.68
C PRO A 113 15.43 -10.33 23.00
N THR A 114 14.53 -11.03 22.32
CA THR A 114 14.76 -12.36 21.75
C THR A 114 15.98 -12.44 20.81
N PRO A 115 16.26 -11.48 19.91
CA PRO A 115 17.44 -11.54 19.04
C PRO A 115 18.79 -11.55 19.82
N HIS A 116 18.80 -11.07 21.05
CA HIS A 116 19.99 -11.00 21.89
C HIS A 116 20.19 -12.25 22.79
N VAL A 117 19.11 -12.99 23.02
CA VAL A 117 19.11 -14.15 23.93
C VAL A 117 19.13 -15.47 23.15
N TYR A 118 18.49 -15.54 22.01
CA TYR A 118 18.40 -16.74 21.18
C TYR A 118 19.12 -16.50 19.85
N LYS A 119 20.18 -17.27 19.60
CA LYS A 119 20.92 -17.30 18.33
C LYS A 119 20.45 -18.44 17.44
#